data_9e1ca54943ffd50ec3c30f573cb1257a
#
_entry.id   9e1ca54943ffd50ec3c30f573cb1257a
#
_cell.length_a   1.000
_cell.length_b   1.000
_cell.length_c   1.000
_cell.angle_alpha   90.00
_cell.angle_beta   90.00
_cell.angle_gamma   90.00
#
_symmetry.space_group_name_H-M   'P 1'
#
loop_
_entity.id
_entity.type
_entity.pdbx_description
1 polymer ?
#
loop_
_entity_poly.entity_id
_entity_poly.type
_entity_poly.pdbx_seq_one_letter_code
_entity_poly.pdbx_strand_id
1 'polypeptide(L)'
;GGIFKTANKEHLSIDEIKCEVKNSYFLTGSFVKGDGQGHAEPSEINLEIRSTEEKSKIAELINKYSEKSPVLNALRTPLKNTFSLTANGRRKKLNNLNESKKNDAEDPYQFYTKQPSPNEKENFSDRMILKTGKVSEGTIEPVDGYNVSASSGNVPGNENFNKIIRTIVGNSTTKANDKIVEVDTVLGLPGMSHFIISMDIDGIKAPSPVNVMGAAISFCFLTQTHRYIQHQKFQIEGLRMSQYATFEKNSLSPLTMLPLDTHLFVNGTASDEDNERLIDMSERTCYLHATLTKCLIPKINFEIIN
;
A
#
# COMPACT_ATOMS: atom_id res chain seq x y z
N GLY A 1 13.41 -6.60 10.24
CA GLY A 1 14.55 -6.76 9.31
C GLY A 1 15.46 -5.52 9.25
N GLY A 2 14.98 -4.36 8.75
CA GLY A 2 15.82 -3.18 8.55
C GLY A 2 16.44 -2.61 9.82
N ILE A 3 15.70 -2.62 10.94
CA ILE A 3 16.21 -2.18 12.24
C ILE A 3 17.38 -3.06 12.68
N PHE A 4 17.29 -4.39 12.55
CA PHE A 4 18.41 -5.29 12.87
C PHE A 4 19.66 -5.03 12.02
N LYS A 5 19.49 -4.76 10.72
CA LYS A 5 20.65 -4.39 9.86
C LYS A 5 21.31 -3.09 10.32
N THR A 6 20.52 -2.14 10.80
CA THR A 6 21.05 -0.87 11.33
C THR A 6 21.70 -1.11 12.70
N ALA A 7 21.10 -1.90 13.58
CA ALA A 7 21.65 -2.27 14.89
C ALA A 7 23.02 -2.96 14.75
N ASN A 8 23.13 -3.93 13.84
CA ASN A 8 24.40 -4.62 13.58
C ASN A 8 25.51 -3.66 13.11
N LYS A 9 25.19 -2.65 12.31
CA LYS A 9 26.16 -1.63 11.89
C LYS A 9 26.60 -0.70 13.01
N GLU A 10 25.71 -0.45 13.96
CA GLU A 10 25.96 0.38 15.15
C GLU A 10 26.48 -0.44 16.35
N HIS A 11 26.72 -1.75 16.16
CA HIS A 11 27.17 -2.68 17.22
C HIS A 11 26.23 -2.74 18.42
N LEU A 12 24.91 -2.60 18.18
CA LEU A 12 23.88 -2.71 19.21
C LEU A 12 23.25 -4.11 19.20
N SER A 13 22.97 -4.64 20.40
CA SER A 13 22.34 -5.95 20.59
C SER A 13 20.84 -5.81 20.70
N ILE A 14 20.11 -6.44 19.77
CA ILE A 14 18.66 -6.58 19.79
C ILE A 14 18.34 -8.06 19.55
N ASP A 15 17.56 -8.67 20.44
CA ASP A 15 17.19 -10.08 20.33
C ASP A 15 15.92 -10.29 19.52
N GLU A 16 14.89 -9.48 19.80
CA GLU A 16 13.56 -9.61 19.21
C GLU A 16 12.90 -8.24 19.05
N ILE A 17 12.12 -8.09 18.01
CA ILE A 17 11.24 -6.95 17.78
C ILE A 17 9.85 -7.47 17.47
N LYS A 18 8.86 -7.05 18.28
CA LYS A 18 7.46 -7.10 17.88
C LYS A 18 7.05 -5.76 17.33
N CYS A 19 6.32 -5.79 16.25
CA CYS A 19 5.88 -4.59 15.55
C CYS A 19 4.40 -4.67 15.24
N GLU A 20 3.65 -3.68 15.68
CA GLU A 20 2.28 -3.43 15.25
C GLU A 20 2.26 -2.19 14.39
N VAL A 21 1.59 -2.26 13.23
CA VAL A 21 1.37 -1.11 12.34
C VAL A 21 -0.12 -0.95 12.11
N LYS A 22 -0.63 0.26 12.34
CA LYS A 22 -2.01 0.65 12.07
C LYS A 22 -2.06 1.68 10.95
N ASN A 23 -2.82 1.39 9.91
CA ASN A 23 -3.07 2.29 8.79
C ASN A 23 -4.57 2.55 8.69
N SER A 24 -4.98 3.80 8.81
CA SER A 24 -6.39 4.20 8.77
C SER A 24 -6.71 4.97 7.49
N TYR A 25 -7.78 4.54 6.84
CA TYR A 25 -8.27 5.10 5.57
C TYR A 25 -9.74 5.44 5.66
N PHE A 26 -10.16 6.46 4.94
CA PHE A 26 -11.58 6.81 4.82
C PHE A 26 -11.92 7.39 3.46
N LEU A 27 -13.19 7.40 3.12
CA LEU A 27 -13.73 7.98 1.90
C LEU A 27 -14.69 9.12 2.27
N THR A 28 -14.60 10.23 1.57
CA THR A 28 -15.62 11.28 1.55
C THR A 28 -16.32 11.29 0.20
N GLY A 29 -17.53 11.85 0.13
CA GLY A 29 -18.31 11.83 -1.10
C GLY A 29 -18.85 10.44 -1.45
N SER A 30 -19.22 10.22 -2.68
CA SER A 30 -19.89 9.02 -3.17
C SER A 30 -19.32 8.51 -4.47
N PHE A 31 -19.08 7.19 -4.55
CA PHE A 31 -18.75 6.51 -5.81
C PHE A 31 -19.87 6.67 -6.85
N VAL A 32 -21.12 6.57 -6.41
CA VAL A 32 -22.28 6.64 -7.30
C VAL A 32 -22.44 8.02 -7.92
N LYS A 33 -22.22 9.08 -7.12
CA LYS A 33 -22.28 10.47 -7.60
C LYS A 33 -21.03 10.86 -8.39
N GLY A 34 -19.92 10.09 -8.27
CA GLY A 34 -18.66 10.40 -8.94
C GLY A 34 -17.87 11.55 -8.28
N ASP A 35 -18.16 11.87 -7.02
CA ASP A 35 -17.46 12.89 -6.23
C ASP A 35 -16.63 12.29 -5.08
N GLY A 36 -16.46 10.96 -5.08
CA GLY A 36 -15.71 10.24 -4.07
C GLY A 36 -14.24 10.72 -3.98
N GLN A 37 -13.72 10.84 -2.74
CA GLN A 37 -12.34 11.19 -2.45
C GLN A 37 -11.79 10.28 -1.36
N GLY A 38 -10.70 9.56 -1.66
CA GLY A 38 -9.95 8.74 -0.71
C GLY A 38 -9.03 9.57 0.18
N HIS A 39 -8.90 9.17 1.41
CA HIS A 39 -8.02 9.79 2.39
C HIS A 39 -7.27 8.72 3.17
N ALA A 40 -6.11 9.11 3.68
CA ALA A 40 -5.31 8.32 4.60
C ALA A 40 -4.90 9.18 5.80
N GLU A 41 -4.70 8.54 6.94
CA GLU A 41 -4.15 9.15 8.15
C GLU A 41 -2.68 8.72 8.33
N PRO A 42 -1.86 9.44 9.11
CA PRO A 42 -0.52 8.99 9.43
C PRO A 42 -0.53 7.60 10.04
N SER A 43 0.35 6.72 9.55
CA SER A 43 0.52 5.37 10.11
C SER A 43 0.99 5.45 11.56
N GLU A 44 0.46 4.58 12.41
CA GLU A 44 0.94 4.38 13.78
C GLU A 44 1.76 3.08 13.83
N ILE A 45 2.97 3.17 14.35
CA ILE A 45 3.94 2.07 14.44
C ILE A 45 4.31 1.92 15.90
N ASN A 46 3.99 0.78 16.50
CA ASN A 46 4.32 0.44 17.87
C ASN A 46 5.34 -0.70 17.88
N LEU A 47 6.44 -0.51 18.60
CA LEU A 47 7.54 -1.47 18.68
C LEU A 47 7.75 -1.89 20.12
N GLU A 48 7.75 -3.20 20.38
CA GLU A 48 8.31 -3.80 21.59
C GLU A 48 9.67 -4.39 21.23
N ILE A 49 10.72 -3.92 21.88
CA ILE A 49 12.10 -4.29 21.55
C ILE A 49 12.74 -4.99 22.73
N ARG A 50 13.12 -6.26 22.54
CA ARG A 50 13.92 -7.00 23.53
C ARG A 50 15.39 -6.68 23.34
N SER A 51 15.97 -5.99 24.33
CA SER A 51 17.37 -5.53 24.27
C SER A 51 17.86 -5.16 25.66
N THR A 52 19.13 -5.37 25.90
CA THR A 52 19.84 -4.90 27.12
C THR A 52 20.46 -3.50 26.94
N GLU A 53 20.30 -2.90 25.78
CA GLU A 53 20.83 -1.58 25.49
C GLU A 53 20.05 -0.47 26.16
N GLU A 54 20.70 0.65 26.40
CA GLU A 54 20.06 1.86 26.96
C GLU A 54 18.98 2.41 26.01
N LYS A 55 17.87 2.90 26.58
CA LYS A 55 16.73 3.46 25.82
C LYS A 55 17.15 4.59 24.87
N SER A 56 18.11 5.40 25.26
CA SER A 56 18.67 6.48 24.43
C SER A 56 19.30 5.97 23.13
N LYS A 57 20.09 4.88 23.22
CA LYS A 57 20.73 4.24 22.04
C LYS A 57 19.70 3.63 21.11
N ILE A 58 18.68 2.97 21.67
CA ILE A 58 17.59 2.42 20.86
C ILE A 58 16.77 3.53 20.20
N ALA A 59 16.52 4.64 20.87
CA ALA A 59 15.86 5.80 20.26
C ALA A 59 16.64 6.36 19.06
N GLU A 60 17.96 6.50 19.22
CA GLU A 60 18.84 6.95 18.14
C GLU A 60 18.85 5.97 16.96
N LEU A 61 18.90 4.67 17.24
CA LEU A 61 18.82 3.61 16.23
C LEU A 61 17.52 3.69 15.42
N ILE A 62 16.36 3.84 16.10
CA ILE A 62 15.05 3.95 15.43
C ILE A 62 15.01 5.20 14.55
N ASN A 63 15.51 6.32 15.03
CA ASN A 63 15.60 7.55 14.26
C ASN A 63 16.47 7.37 12.99
N LYS A 64 17.67 6.83 13.14
CA LYS A 64 18.57 6.51 12.01
C LYS A 64 17.92 5.56 10.99
N TYR A 65 17.24 4.53 11.46
CA TYR A 65 16.50 3.60 10.59
C TYR A 65 15.36 4.33 9.87
N SER A 66 14.58 5.09 10.62
CA SER A 66 13.43 5.83 10.10
C SER A 66 13.82 6.81 8.97
N GLU A 67 14.95 7.49 9.11
CA GLU A 67 15.49 8.39 8.08
C GLU A 67 15.99 7.67 6.82
N LYS A 68 16.46 6.43 6.98
CA LYS A 68 17.03 5.63 5.87
C LYS A 68 16.04 4.71 5.20
N SER A 69 14.86 4.48 5.79
CA SER A 69 13.86 3.58 5.26
C SER A 69 13.19 4.15 4.01
N PRO A 70 13.26 3.47 2.85
CA PRO A 70 12.63 3.95 1.63
C PRO A 70 11.11 4.03 1.75
N VAL A 71 10.49 3.08 2.47
CA VAL A 71 9.05 3.06 2.70
C VAL A 71 8.61 4.23 3.56
N LEU A 72 9.30 4.51 4.69
CA LEU A 72 8.97 5.63 5.57
C LEU A 72 9.25 6.98 4.89
N ASN A 73 10.28 7.06 4.04
CA ASN A 73 10.57 8.27 3.28
C ASN A 73 9.50 8.55 2.22
N ALA A 74 8.94 7.52 1.57
CA ALA A 74 7.84 7.68 0.64
C ALA A 74 6.60 8.30 1.30
N LEU A 75 6.37 8.06 2.60
CA LEU A 75 5.25 8.65 3.35
C LEU A 75 5.48 10.11 3.75
N ARG A 76 6.74 10.58 3.77
CA ARG A 76 7.11 11.93 4.20
C ARG A 76 7.16 12.96 3.08
N THR A 77 7.24 12.51 1.84
CA THR A 77 7.40 13.39 0.68
C THR A 77 6.19 13.25 -0.24
N PRO A 78 5.41 14.32 -0.44
CA PRO A 78 4.29 14.27 -1.37
C PRO A 78 4.75 13.96 -2.79
N LEU A 79 4.21 12.91 -3.39
CA LEU A 79 4.53 12.50 -4.75
C LEU A 79 3.51 13.07 -5.75
N LYS A 80 4.00 13.63 -6.84
CA LYS A 80 3.17 14.06 -7.99
C LYS A 80 3.09 12.93 -9.00
N ASN A 81 2.19 11.98 -8.77
CA ASN A 81 2.03 10.80 -9.62
C ASN A 81 1.64 11.20 -11.06
N THR A 82 2.06 10.38 -12.01
CA THR A 82 1.77 10.56 -13.44
C THR A 82 1.00 9.37 -13.99
N PHE A 83 0.20 9.61 -15.03
CA PHE A 83 -0.74 8.64 -15.56
C PHE A 83 -0.72 8.61 -17.08
N SER A 84 -1.05 7.46 -17.64
CA SER A 84 -1.48 7.35 -19.03
C SER A 84 -2.67 6.42 -19.15
N LEU A 85 -3.50 6.65 -20.15
CA LEU A 85 -4.66 5.85 -20.47
C LEU A 85 -4.56 5.41 -21.93
N THR A 86 -4.64 4.10 -22.15
CA THR A 86 -4.73 3.52 -23.50
C THR A 86 -6.06 2.79 -23.61
N ALA A 87 -6.96 3.29 -24.45
CA ALA A 87 -8.26 2.70 -24.71
C ALA A 87 -8.28 2.07 -26.11
N ASN A 88 -8.60 0.78 -26.20
CA ASN A 88 -8.63 0.02 -27.46
C ASN A 88 -7.35 0.21 -28.30
N GLY A 89 -6.19 0.15 -27.65
CA GLY A 89 -4.88 0.30 -28.28
C GLY A 89 -4.50 1.73 -28.67
N ARG A 90 -5.29 2.74 -28.32
CA ARG A 90 -5.00 4.16 -28.60
C ARG A 90 -4.80 4.94 -27.32
N ARG A 91 -3.66 5.61 -27.20
CA ARG A 91 -3.42 6.52 -26.07
C ARG A 91 -4.39 7.69 -26.12
N LYS A 92 -4.96 8.00 -24.94
CA LYS A 92 -5.89 9.11 -24.74
C LYS A 92 -5.21 10.23 -23.98
N LYS A 93 -5.59 11.47 -24.30
CA LYS A 93 -5.18 12.64 -23.53
C LYS A 93 -5.92 12.66 -22.20
N LEU A 94 -5.24 13.07 -21.12
CA LEU A 94 -5.82 13.27 -19.80
C LEU A 94 -5.89 14.77 -19.50
N ASN A 95 -7.06 15.25 -19.06
CA ASN A 95 -7.26 16.68 -18.77
C ASN A 95 -7.11 16.98 -17.26
N ASN A 96 -7.44 16.03 -16.39
CA ASN A 96 -7.51 16.23 -14.94
C ASN A 96 -6.33 15.62 -14.17
N LEU A 97 -5.50 14.81 -14.80
CA LEU A 97 -4.36 14.14 -14.20
C LEU A 97 -3.04 14.57 -14.84
N ASN A 98 -1.96 14.47 -14.10
CA ASN A 98 -0.62 14.68 -14.67
C ASN A 98 -0.32 13.56 -15.68
N GLU A 99 -0.12 13.91 -16.93
CA GLU A 99 0.23 12.91 -17.93
C GLU A 99 1.64 12.36 -17.76
N SER A 100 1.78 11.05 -17.94
CA SER A 100 3.08 10.40 -18.05
C SER A 100 3.82 10.89 -19.29
N LYS A 101 5.09 11.25 -19.09
CA LYS A 101 6.00 11.63 -20.20
C LYS A 101 6.61 10.41 -20.89
N LYS A 102 6.41 9.21 -20.34
CA LYS A 102 6.83 7.96 -20.98
C LYS A 102 5.83 7.62 -22.07
N ASN A 103 6.34 7.44 -23.29
CA ASN A 103 5.47 7.29 -24.44
C ASN A 103 4.77 5.94 -24.46
N ASP A 104 5.44 4.84 -24.15
CA ASP A 104 4.88 3.52 -24.38
C ASP A 104 5.27 2.57 -23.26
N ALA A 105 4.47 2.52 -22.18
CA ALA A 105 4.50 1.36 -21.33
C ALA A 105 4.01 0.15 -22.13
N GLU A 106 4.76 -0.92 -22.09
CA GLU A 106 4.34 -2.18 -22.71
C GLU A 106 3.07 -2.68 -22.04
N ASP A 107 2.08 -3.10 -22.85
CA ASP A 107 0.87 -3.73 -22.32
C ASP A 107 1.28 -4.96 -21.47
N PRO A 108 0.82 -5.07 -20.21
CA PRO A 108 1.20 -6.15 -19.30
C PRO A 108 1.02 -7.55 -19.88
N TYR A 109 0.01 -7.76 -20.72
CA TYR A 109 -0.20 -9.04 -21.38
C TYR A 109 0.97 -9.41 -22.29
N GLN A 110 1.46 -8.46 -23.08
CA GLN A 110 2.62 -8.69 -23.93
C GLN A 110 3.90 -8.89 -23.12
N PHE A 111 4.03 -8.18 -22.00
CA PHE A 111 5.14 -8.34 -21.07
C PHE A 111 5.17 -9.77 -20.49
N TYR A 112 4.03 -10.26 -19.99
CA TYR A 112 3.93 -11.61 -19.40
C TYR A 112 4.23 -12.72 -20.39
N THR A 113 3.81 -12.58 -21.64
CA THR A 113 4.07 -13.61 -22.68
C THR A 113 5.56 -13.75 -23.02
N LYS A 114 6.38 -12.75 -22.69
CA LYS A 114 7.82 -12.73 -22.93
C LYS A 114 8.65 -13.19 -21.72
N GLN A 115 8.02 -13.32 -20.54
CA GLN A 115 8.74 -13.74 -19.35
C GLN A 115 9.12 -15.22 -19.46
N PRO A 116 10.34 -15.60 -19.03
CA PRO A 116 10.70 -17.01 -18.92
C PRO A 116 9.79 -17.68 -17.88
N SER A 117 9.47 -18.96 -18.11
CA SER A 117 8.79 -19.75 -17.09
C SER A 117 9.61 -19.74 -15.79
N PRO A 118 8.95 -19.70 -14.61
CA PRO A 118 9.65 -19.82 -13.36
C PRO A 118 10.56 -21.05 -13.35
N ASN A 119 11.76 -20.89 -12.85
CA ASN A 119 12.67 -22.01 -12.71
C ASN A 119 12.17 -22.92 -11.58
N GLU A 120 11.66 -24.10 -11.88
CA GLU A 120 11.11 -25.06 -10.91
C GLU A 120 12.12 -25.49 -9.82
N LYS A 121 13.40 -25.21 -10.00
CA LYS A 121 14.47 -25.52 -9.03
C LYS A 121 14.71 -24.40 -8.01
N GLU A 122 14.12 -23.22 -8.18
CA GLU A 122 14.21 -22.17 -7.18
C GLU A 122 13.18 -22.42 -6.08
N ASN A 123 13.65 -22.77 -4.90
CA ASN A 123 12.83 -22.92 -3.70
C ASN A 123 12.35 -21.53 -3.22
N PHE A 124 11.36 -21.00 -3.91
CA PHE A 124 10.57 -19.90 -3.35
C PHE A 124 9.74 -20.43 -2.18
N SER A 125 9.47 -19.57 -1.20
CA SER A 125 8.46 -19.89 -0.19
C SER A 125 7.13 -20.16 -0.93
N ASP A 126 6.64 -21.38 -0.85
CA ASP A 126 5.39 -21.82 -1.50
C ASP A 126 4.16 -21.01 -1.07
N ARG A 127 4.31 -20.13 -0.06
CA ARG A 127 3.23 -19.41 0.58
C ARG A 127 3.60 -17.96 0.92
N MET A 128 3.81 -17.14 -0.10
CA MET A 128 4.07 -15.70 0.12
C MET A 128 2.87 -14.98 0.75
N ILE A 129 1.65 -15.43 0.47
CA ILE A 129 0.41 -14.92 1.07
C ILE A 129 -0.45 -16.10 1.50
N LEU A 130 -0.69 -16.22 2.81
CA LEU A 130 -1.51 -17.28 3.39
C LEU A 130 -2.73 -16.69 4.08
N LYS A 131 -3.93 -17.15 3.71
CA LYS A 131 -5.15 -16.84 4.44
C LYS A 131 -5.24 -17.72 5.69
N THR A 132 -5.32 -17.11 6.88
CA THR A 132 -5.23 -17.82 8.17
C THR A 132 -6.51 -17.85 8.98
N GLY A 133 -7.47 -16.97 8.73
CA GLY A 133 -8.69 -16.94 9.51
C GLY A 133 -9.64 -15.83 9.09
N LYS A 134 -10.64 -15.59 9.94
CA LYS A 134 -11.59 -14.49 9.80
C LYS A 134 -11.68 -13.72 11.11
N VAL A 135 -11.93 -12.42 11.02
CA VAL A 135 -12.32 -11.62 12.17
C VAL A 135 -13.67 -12.13 12.66
N SER A 136 -13.76 -12.45 13.96
CA SER A 136 -15.02 -12.87 14.57
C SER A 136 -16.08 -11.78 14.42
N GLU A 137 -17.36 -12.15 14.46
CA GLU A 137 -18.50 -11.21 14.43
C GLU A 137 -18.64 -10.40 15.73
N GLY A 138 -17.55 -10.10 16.41
CA GLY A 138 -17.50 -9.25 17.59
C GLY A 138 -17.86 -7.81 17.24
N THR A 139 -18.26 -7.08 18.26
CA THR A 139 -18.63 -5.66 18.19
C THR A 139 -17.53 -4.84 17.52
N ILE A 140 -17.87 -4.18 16.43
CA ILE A 140 -17.08 -3.08 15.90
C ILE A 140 -17.18 -1.97 16.94
N GLU A 141 -16.06 -1.63 17.59
CA GLU A 141 -16.05 -0.42 18.41
C GLU A 141 -16.30 0.78 17.51
N PRO A 142 -17.35 1.57 17.78
CA PRO A 142 -17.59 2.79 17.02
C PRO A 142 -16.42 3.73 17.27
N VAL A 143 -15.73 4.12 16.22
CA VAL A 143 -14.79 5.25 16.29
C VAL A 143 -15.62 6.50 16.53
N ASP A 144 -15.33 7.21 17.62
CA ASP A 144 -16.06 8.41 18.11
C ASP A 144 -17.11 9.00 17.16
N GLY A 145 -18.39 8.68 17.45
CA GLY A 145 -19.53 9.25 16.72
C GLY A 145 -19.88 8.62 15.37
N TYR A 146 -19.23 7.52 14.96
CA TYR A 146 -19.50 6.83 13.70
C TYR A 146 -20.07 5.43 13.92
N ASN A 147 -21.26 5.16 13.36
CA ASN A 147 -21.76 3.80 13.22
C ASN A 147 -21.06 3.14 12.00
N VAL A 148 -20.18 2.20 12.24
CA VAL A 148 -19.54 1.44 11.17
C VAL A 148 -20.46 0.27 10.78
N SER A 149 -21.17 0.41 9.66
CA SER A 149 -21.84 -0.74 9.05
C SER A 149 -20.82 -1.51 8.20
N ALA A 150 -20.69 -2.80 8.48
CA ALA A 150 -19.71 -3.69 7.81
C ALA A 150 -20.01 -3.93 6.32
N SER A 151 -21.20 -3.57 5.82
CA SER A 151 -21.70 -4.10 4.56
C SER A 151 -21.72 -3.13 3.38
N SER A 152 -21.55 -1.85 3.57
CA SER A 152 -21.60 -0.95 2.41
C SER A 152 -21.04 0.43 2.71
N GLY A 153 -20.39 0.99 1.75
CA GLY A 153 -19.71 2.25 1.82
C GLY A 153 -20.52 3.50 2.15
N ASN A 154 -21.73 3.45 2.62
CA ASN A 154 -22.48 4.64 3.01
C ASN A 154 -23.32 4.39 4.26
N VAL A 155 -23.11 5.20 5.29
CA VAL A 155 -24.05 5.31 6.41
C VAL A 155 -25.05 6.41 6.06
N PRO A 156 -26.35 6.11 5.90
CA PRO A 156 -27.37 7.13 5.70
C PRO A 156 -27.62 7.88 7.02
N GLY A 157 -27.65 9.19 7.02
CA GLY A 157 -28.34 9.89 8.09
C GLY A 157 -27.72 11.11 8.73
N ASN A 158 -26.59 11.61 8.27
CA ASN A 158 -26.20 12.96 8.67
C ASN A 158 -25.31 13.57 7.59
N GLU A 159 -25.70 14.67 7.01
CA GLU A 159 -25.05 15.32 5.86
C GLU A 159 -23.59 15.76 6.12
N ASN A 160 -23.14 15.70 7.36
CA ASN A 160 -21.79 16.05 7.78
C ASN A 160 -20.85 14.84 7.99
N PHE A 161 -21.29 13.59 7.82
CA PHE A 161 -20.52 12.42 8.27
C PHE A 161 -20.55 11.22 7.31
N ASN A 162 -20.02 11.39 6.11
CA ASN A 162 -19.72 10.26 5.20
C ASN A 162 -18.32 9.66 5.43
N LYS A 163 -17.80 9.71 6.65
CA LYS A 163 -16.47 9.19 6.98
C LYS A 163 -16.58 7.77 7.54
N ILE A 164 -16.25 6.78 6.72
CA ILE A 164 -16.06 5.39 7.19
C ILE A 164 -14.58 5.15 7.31
N ILE A 165 -14.10 4.99 8.53
CA ILE A 165 -12.69 4.66 8.78
C ILE A 165 -12.50 3.15 8.62
N ARG A 166 -11.50 2.78 7.85
CA ARG A 166 -11.02 1.41 7.68
C ARG A 166 -9.60 1.34 8.22
N THR A 167 -9.43 0.59 9.30
CA THR A 167 -8.10 0.40 9.88
C THR A 167 -7.57 -0.97 9.47
N ILE A 168 -6.40 -0.99 8.87
CA ILE A 168 -5.64 -2.20 8.57
C ILE A 168 -4.55 -2.31 9.61
N VAL A 169 -4.52 -3.45 10.30
CA VAL A 169 -3.52 -3.77 11.31
C VAL A 169 -2.57 -4.82 10.76
N GLY A 170 -1.28 -4.60 10.90
CA GLY A 170 -0.24 -5.56 10.59
C GLY A 170 0.61 -5.84 11.83
N ASN A 171 0.76 -7.12 12.20
CA ASN A 171 1.55 -7.57 13.34
C ASN A 171 2.69 -8.48 12.89
N SER A 172 3.86 -8.28 13.44
CA SER A 172 5.00 -9.17 13.20
C SER A 172 5.85 -9.32 14.43
N THR A 173 6.47 -10.51 14.56
CA THR A 173 7.54 -10.77 15.52
C THR A 173 8.76 -11.22 14.73
N THR A 174 9.90 -10.58 14.95
CA THR A 174 11.15 -10.85 14.22
C THR A 174 12.30 -10.97 15.20
N LYS A 175 13.10 -12.02 15.07
CA LYS A 175 14.33 -12.24 15.83
C LYS A 175 15.56 -11.80 15.02
N ALA A 176 16.67 -11.62 15.72
CA ALA A 176 17.93 -11.09 15.13
C ALA A 176 18.42 -11.84 13.88
N ASN A 177 18.20 -13.15 13.82
CA ASN A 177 18.70 -14.01 12.73
C ASN A 177 17.63 -14.31 11.67
N ASP A 178 16.41 -13.80 11.80
CA ASP A 178 15.33 -14.06 10.85
C ASP A 178 15.61 -13.28 9.54
N LYS A 179 15.64 -14.00 8.44
CA LYS A 179 15.75 -13.41 7.10
C LYS A 179 14.38 -13.09 6.52
N ILE A 180 13.39 -13.89 6.86
CA ILE A 180 12.01 -13.70 6.43
C ILE A 180 11.24 -13.09 7.60
N VAL A 181 10.48 -12.05 7.31
CA VAL A 181 9.54 -11.42 8.23
C VAL A 181 8.13 -11.78 7.77
N GLU A 182 7.38 -12.39 8.66
CA GLU A 182 5.96 -12.66 8.46
C GLU A 182 5.13 -11.58 9.13
N VAL A 183 4.19 -11.03 8.39
CA VAL A 183 3.26 -10.01 8.88
C VAL A 183 1.85 -10.58 8.80
N ASP A 184 1.23 -10.80 9.95
CA ASP A 184 -0.21 -11.05 10.04
C ASP A 184 -0.93 -9.72 9.81
N THR A 185 -1.73 -9.65 8.75
CA THR A 185 -2.45 -8.44 8.38
C THR A 185 -3.94 -8.68 8.28
N VAL A 186 -4.70 -7.72 8.74
CA VAL A 186 -6.17 -7.79 8.75
C VAL A 186 -6.79 -6.40 8.57
N LEU A 187 -7.88 -6.35 7.81
CA LEU A 187 -8.82 -5.24 7.90
C LEU A 187 -9.76 -5.53 9.08
N GLY A 188 -9.73 -4.68 10.13
CA GLY A 188 -10.41 -4.89 11.41
C GLY A 188 -11.94 -4.80 11.34
N LEU A 189 -12.58 -5.43 10.37
CA LEU A 189 -14.03 -5.48 10.20
C LEU A 189 -14.51 -6.93 10.31
N PRO A 190 -15.69 -7.19 10.94
CA PRO A 190 -16.25 -8.53 11.04
C PRO A 190 -16.34 -9.25 9.70
N GLY A 191 -16.03 -10.53 9.69
CA GLY A 191 -16.05 -11.36 8.48
C GLY A 191 -14.88 -11.17 7.52
N MET A 192 -13.99 -10.18 7.76
CA MET A 192 -12.77 -10.00 6.97
C MET A 192 -11.76 -11.11 7.28
N SER A 193 -10.91 -11.37 6.32
CA SER A 193 -9.90 -12.43 6.44
C SER A 193 -8.59 -11.89 7.01
N HIS A 194 -7.92 -12.72 7.81
CA HIS A 194 -6.52 -12.57 8.17
C HIS A 194 -5.63 -13.17 7.08
N PHE A 195 -4.51 -12.50 6.82
CA PHE A 195 -3.49 -12.97 5.89
C PHE A 195 -2.11 -12.82 6.52
N ILE A 196 -1.29 -13.87 6.40
CA ILE A 196 0.14 -13.76 6.63
C ILE A 196 0.81 -13.43 5.30
N ILE A 197 1.63 -12.38 5.30
CA ILE A 197 2.46 -11.96 4.16
C ILE A 197 3.91 -12.13 4.54
N SER A 198 4.65 -12.94 3.79
CA SER A 198 6.08 -13.16 3.98
C SER A 198 6.88 -12.16 3.17
N MET A 199 7.88 -11.54 3.79
CA MET A 199 8.81 -10.59 3.15
C MET A 199 10.25 -10.94 3.50
N ASP A 200 11.13 -10.80 2.53
CA ASP A 200 12.58 -10.92 2.71
C ASP A 200 13.22 -9.56 2.45
N ILE A 201 14.02 -9.07 3.41
CA ILE A 201 14.66 -7.76 3.27
C ILE A 201 15.62 -7.67 2.08
N ASP A 202 16.18 -8.81 1.66
CA ASP A 202 17.09 -8.92 0.52
C ASP A 202 16.37 -9.30 -0.78
N GLY A 203 15.08 -9.68 -0.69
CA GLY A 203 14.26 -10.04 -1.84
C GLY A 203 14.66 -11.34 -2.53
N ILE A 204 15.34 -12.26 -1.82
CA ILE A 204 15.87 -13.52 -2.39
C ILE A 204 14.84 -14.66 -2.24
N LYS A 205 14.31 -14.84 -1.03
CA LYS A 205 13.39 -15.95 -0.71
C LYS A 205 11.92 -15.55 -0.70
N ALA A 206 11.65 -14.27 -0.54
CA ALA A 206 10.34 -13.66 -0.59
C ALA A 206 10.47 -12.23 -1.15
N PRO A 207 9.38 -11.60 -1.61
CA PRO A 207 9.44 -10.21 -2.09
C PRO A 207 10.01 -9.27 -1.03
N SER A 208 10.80 -8.29 -1.48
CA SER A 208 11.28 -7.24 -0.59
C SER A 208 10.13 -6.33 -0.13
N PRO A 209 10.25 -5.62 0.99
CA PRO A 209 9.22 -4.68 1.46
C PRO A 209 8.84 -3.63 0.43
N VAL A 210 9.78 -3.16 -0.41
CA VAL A 210 9.48 -2.19 -1.48
C VAL A 210 8.68 -2.82 -2.62
N ASN A 211 8.92 -4.11 -2.93
CA ASN A 211 8.12 -4.85 -3.91
C ASN A 211 6.70 -5.05 -3.41
N VAL A 212 6.53 -5.43 -2.13
CA VAL A 212 5.21 -5.58 -1.51
C VAL A 212 4.46 -4.26 -1.50
N MET A 213 5.14 -3.15 -1.18
CA MET A 213 4.54 -1.81 -1.23
C MET A 213 4.09 -1.45 -2.64
N GLY A 214 4.91 -1.67 -3.66
CA GLY A 214 4.54 -1.42 -5.06
C GLY A 214 3.33 -2.24 -5.49
N ALA A 215 3.31 -3.53 -5.16
CA ALA A 215 2.17 -4.40 -5.44
C ALA A 215 0.89 -3.93 -4.72
N ALA A 216 0.99 -3.55 -3.45
CA ALA A 216 -0.15 -3.06 -2.67
C ALA A 216 -0.76 -1.79 -3.28
N ILE A 217 0.06 -0.85 -3.74
CA ILE A 217 -0.39 0.38 -4.40
C ILE A 217 -1.12 0.04 -5.69
N SER A 218 -0.56 -0.85 -6.50
CA SER A 218 -1.15 -1.32 -7.76
C SER A 218 -2.51 -1.98 -7.53
N PHE A 219 -2.60 -2.89 -6.57
CA PHE A 219 -3.86 -3.57 -6.23
C PHE A 219 -4.91 -2.60 -5.66
N CYS A 220 -4.50 -1.63 -4.84
CA CYS A 220 -5.42 -0.62 -4.34
C CYS A 220 -6.05 0.18 -5.49
N PHE A 221 -5.23 0.66 -6.42
CA PHE A 221 -5.70 1.41 -7.58
C PHE A 221 -6.65 0.57 -8.46
N LEU A 222 -6.25 -0.65 -8.85
CA LEU A 222 -7.07 -1.55 -9.66
C LEU A 222 -8.39 -1.91 -8.98
N THR A 223 -8.39 -2.08 -7.66
CA THR A 223 -9.62 -2.35 -6.90
C THR A 223 -10.60 -1.19 -7.00
N GLN A 224 -10.12 0.05 -6.88
CA GLN A 224 -10.99 1.23 -7.05
C GLN A 224 -11.48 1.33 -8.49
N THR A 225 -10.61 1.11 -9.47
CA THR A 225 -10.97 1.09 -10.90
C THR A 225 -12.09 0.07 -11.16
N HIS A 226 -11.92 -1.16 -10.68
CA HIS A 226 -12.93 -2.22 -10.88
C HIS A 226 -14.26 -1.88 -10.19
N ARG A 227 -14.22 -1.38 -8.95
CA ARG A 227 -15.42 -0.93 -8.24
C ARG A 227 -16.15 0.16 -9.00
N TYR A 228 -15.42 1.12 -9.57
CA TYR A 228 -16.01 2.22 -10.32
C TYR A 228 -16.67 1.73 -11.61
N ILE A 229 -16.01 0.83 -12.36
CA ILE A 229 -16.60 0.17 -13.53
C ILE A 229 -17.94 -0.49 -13.17
N GLN A 230 -17.99 -1.24 -12.06
CA GLN A 230 -19.21 -1.91 -11.62
C GLN A 230 -20.30 -0.93 -11.23
N HIS A 231 -20.00 0.11 -10.47
CA HIS A 231 -20.98 1.09 -9.99
C HIS A 231 -21.56 1.95 -11.11
N GLN A 232 -20.73 2.36 -12.07
CA GLN A 232 -21.13 3.19 -13.21
C GLN A 232 -21.63 2.36 -14.39
N LYS A 233 -21.46 1.03 -14.34
CA LYS A 233 -21.82 0.09 -15.40
C LYS A 233 -21.12 0.43 -16.73
N PHE A 234 -19.87 0.90 -16.65
CA PHE A 234 -19.08 1.17 -17.85
C PHE A 234 -18.87 -0.10 -18.66
N GLN A 235 -18.96 0.03 -19.98
CA GLN A 235 -18.80 -1.08 -20.92
C GLN A 235 -17.28 -1.36 -21.14
N ILE A 236 -16.61 -1.83 -20.09
CA ILE A 236 -15.20 -2.22 -20.07
C ILE A 236 -15.12 -3.75 -20.00
N GLU A 237 -14.52 -4.35 -21.01
CA GLU A 237 -14.35 -5.80 -21.16
C GLU A 237 -12.98 -6.28 -20.69
N GLY A 238 -11.97 -5.43 -20.85
CA GLY A 238 -10.59 -5.71 -20.47
C GLY A 238 -9.97 -4.57 -19.68
N LEU A 239 -9.29 -4.90 -18.57
CA LEU A 239 -8.60 -3.96 -17.71
C LEU A 239 -7.22 -4.51 -17.37
N ARG A 240 -6.16 -3.75 -17.68
CA ARG A 240 -4.77 -4.07 -17.35
C ARG A 240 -4.05 -2.80 -16.91
N MET A 241 -2.97 -2.98 -16.16
CA MET A 241 -2.19 -1.86 -15.65
C MET A 241 -0.72 -2.21 -15.56
N SER A 242 0.13 -1.27 -15.93
CA SER A 242 1.54 -1.23 -15.55
C SER A 242 1.77 -0.06 -14.61
N GLN A 243 2.46 -0.28 -13.49
CA GLN A 243 2.81 0.77 -12.56
C GLN A 243 4.30 0.69 -12.23
N TYR A 244 4.98 1.81 -12.37
CA TYR A 244 6.40 1.92 -12.07
C TYR A 244 6.59 2.65 -10.75
N ALA A 245 7.08 1.94 -9.74
CA ALA A 245 7.52 2.46 -8.46
C ALA A 245 9.04 2.50 -8.47
N THR A 246 9.61 3.65 -8.75
CA THR A 246 11.05 3.84 -8.90
C THR A 246 11.64 4.43 -7.63
N PHE A 247 12.76 3.88 -7.18
CA PHE A 247 13.52 4.39 -6.04
C PHE A 247 14.89 4.86 -6.52
N GLU A 248 15.24 6.09 -6.17
CA GLU A 248 16.52 6.69 -6.49
C GLU A 248 17.40 6.80 -5.25
N LYS A 249 18.66 6.47 -5.41
CA LYS A 249 19.68 6.64 -4.38
C LYS A 249 20.74 7.64 -4.87
N ASN A 250 20.79 8.79 -4.22
CA ASN A 250 21.89 9.74 -4.40
C ASN A 250 23.00 9.44 -3.38
N SER A 251 24.23 9.79 -3.69
CA SER A 251 25.40 9.53 -2.83
C SER A 251 25.28 10.14 -1.43
N LEU A 252 24.50 11.19 -1.26
CA LEU A 252 24.34 11.96 -0.01
C LEU A 252 22.96 11.84 0.63
N SER A 253 22.00 11.18 -0.01
CA SER A 253 20.62 11.07 0.48
C SER A 253 20.18 9.62 0.68
N PRO A 254 19.20 9.37 1.57
CA PRO A 254 18.57 8.06 1.67
C PRO A 254 17.84 7.70 0.37
N LEU A 255 17.56 6.42 0.20
CA LEU A 255 16.77 5.91 -0.93
C LEU A 255 15.39 6.59 -0.93
N THR A 256 15.08 7.31 -2.00
CA THR A 256 13.86 8.12 -2.12
C THR A 256 12.98 7.57 -3.22
N MET A 257 11.68 7.48 -2.95
CA MET A 257 10.69 7.09 -3.96
C MET A 257 10.42 8.28 -4.90
N LEU A 258 10.51 8.02 -6.19
CA LEU A 258 10.06 8.96 -7.23
C LEU A 258 8.54 8.88 -7.42
N PRO A 259 7.93 9.88 -8.06
CA PRO A 259 6.52 9.83 -8.42
C PRO A 259 6.16 8.51 -9.13
N LEU A 260 5.05 7.91 -8.71
CA LEU A 260 4.51 6.75 -9.41
C LEU A 260 4.13 7.12 -10.84
N ASP A 261 4.41 6.20 -11.75
CA ASP A 261 3.99 6.32 -13.14
C ASP A 261 3.06 5.16 -13.48
N THR A 262 1.78 5.45 -13.67
CA THR A 262 0.71 4.46 -13.81
C THR A 262 0.13 4.49 -15.21
N HIS A 263 0.15 3.37 -15.90
CA HIS A 263 -0.38 3.19 -17.24
C HIS A 263 -1.57 2.23 -17.20
N LEU A 264 -2.76 2.75 -17.50
CA LEU A 264 -4.00 1.99 -17.53
C LEU A 264 -4.37 1.63 -18.98
N PHE A 265 -4.64 0.36 -19.21
CA PHE A 265 -5.08 -0.17 -20.50
C PHE A 265 -6.50 -0.69 -20.37
N VAL A 266 -7.42 -0.17 -21.16
CA VAL A 266 -8.82 -0.56 -21.16
C VAL A 266 -9.26 -0.97 -22.56
N ASN A 267 -10.12 -1.98 -22.64
CA ASN A 267 -10.78 -2.42 -23.85
C ASN A 267 -12.29 -2.46 -23.59
N GLY A 268 -13.07 -2.07 -24.56
CA GLY A 268 -14.53 -2.07 -24.48
C GLY A 268 -15.15 -0.99 -25.32
N THR A 269 -16.45 -0.78 -25.14
CA THR A 269 -17.23 0.21 -25.89
C THR A 269 -17.54 1.48 -25.10
N ALA A 270 -16.94 1.64 -23.92
CA ALA A 270 -17.06 2.86 -23.13
C ALA A 270 -16.54 4.09 -23.91
N SER A 271 -17.20 5.22 -23.74
CA SER A 271 -16.81 6.49 -24.37
C SER A 271 -15.44 6.99 -23.89
N ASP A 272 -14.82 7.89 -24.62
CA ASP A 272 -13.56 8.52 -24.20
C ASP A 272 -13.73 9.30 -22.89
N GLU A 273 -14.88 9.94 -22.68
CA GLU A 273 -15.24 10.65 -21.46
C GLU A 273 -15.37 9.68 -20.25
N ASP A 274 -16.03 8.53 -20.44
CA ASP A 274 -16.14 7.51 -19.41
C ASP A 274 -14.78 6.90 -19.05
N ASN A 275 -13.92 6.70 -20.03
CA ASN A 275 -12.57 6.19 -19.83
C ASN A 275 -11.69 7.20 -19.07
N GLU A 276 -11.78 8.50 -19.38
CA GLU A 276 -11.09 9.55 -18.62
C GLU A 276 -11.64 9.66 -17.19
N ARG A 277 -12.95 9.64 -17.04
CA ARG A 277 -13.60 9.64 -15.72
C ARG A 277 -13.23 8.42 -14.89
N LEU A 278 -13.06 7.26 -15.51
CA LEU A 278 -12.63 6.04 -14.84
C LEU A 278 -11.26 6.21 -14.18
N ILE A 279 -10.26 6.69 -14.91
CA ILE A 279 -8.90 6.83 -14.36
C ILE A 279 -8.83 7.96 -13.32
N ASP A 280 -9.53 9.07 -13.51
CA ASP A 280 -9.63 10.18 -12.57
C ASP A 280 -10.23 9.71 -11.23
N MET A 281 -11.37 9.00 -11.28
CA MET A 281 -12.00 8.48 -10.08
C MET A 281 -11.19 7.38 -9.40
N SER A 282 -10.46 6.58 -10.17
CA SER A 282 -9.57 5.56 -9.63
C SER A 282 -8.45 6.18 -8.80
N GLU A 283 -7.83 7.25 -9.32
CA GLU A 283 -6.81 8.02 -8.59
C GLU A 283 -7.39 8.68 -7.35
N ARG A 284 -8.47 9.42 -7.48
CA ARG A 284 -9.08 10.17 -6.39
C ARG A 284 -9.53 9.28 -5.23
N THR A 285 -9.95 8.05 -5.50
CA THR A 285 -10.48 7.13 -4.47
C THR A 285 -9.47 6.09 -4.00
N CYS A 286 -8.27 6.03 -4.60
CA CYS A 286 -7.21 5.15 -4.17
C CYS A 286 -6.59 5.62 -2.86
N TYR A 287 -6.75 4.84 -1.80
CA TYR A 287 -6.22 5.17 -0.47
C TYR A 287 -4.70 5.27 -0.45
N LEU A 288 -3.99 4.39 -1.16
CA LEU A 288 -2.53 4.39 -1.18
C LEU A 288 -1.97 5.52 -2.04
N HIS A 289 -2.63 5.92 -3.12
CA HIS A 289 -2.30 7.16 -3.81
C HIS A 289 -2.53 8.38 -2.90
N ALA A 290 -3.65 8.42 -2.17
CA ALA A 290 -3.90 9.47 -1.19
C ALA A 290 -2.83 9.51 -0.08
N THR A 291 -2.27 8.36 0.32
CA THR A 291 -1.16 8.27 1.26
C THR A 291 0.11 8.90 0.69
N LEU A 292 0.43 8.62 -0.57
CA LEU A 292 1.67 9.06 -1.20
C LEU A 292 1.63 10.50 -1.71
N THR A 293 0.45 11.05 -1.96
CA THR A 293 0.30 12.46 -2.41
C THR A 293 0.28 13.45 -1.25
N LYS A 294 0.26 12.97 -0.01
CA LYS A 294 0.27 13.80 1.20
C LYS A 294 1.53 13.54 2.01
N CYS A 295 1.95 14.51 2.79
CA CYS A 295 3.00 14.32 3.78
C CYS A 295 2.38 13.71 5.03
N LEU A 296 2.43 12.39 5.16
CA LEU A 296 1.89 11.63 6.28
C LEU A 296 3.04 11.05 7.11
N ILE A 297 3.58 11.85 8.02
CA ILE A 297 4.70 11.44 8.88
C ILE A 297 4.22 10.35 9.85
N PRO A 298 4.76 9.11 9.77
CA PRO A 298 4.36 8.04 10.67
C PRO A 298 4.68 8.38 12.14
N LYS A 299 3.78 8.00 13.03
CA LYS A 299 4.00 8.06 14.48
C LYS A 299 4.67 6.75 14.91
N ILE A 300 5.89 6.84 15.43
CA ILE A 300 6.65 5.67 15.88
C ILE A 300 6.78 5.73 17.40
N ASN A 301 6.22 4.75 18.08
CA ASN A 301 6.34 4.53 19.50
C ASN A 301 7.18 3.28 19.76
N PHE A 302 7.95 3.25 20.83
CA PHE A 302 8.67 2.05 21.22
C PHE A 302 8.80 1.91 22.72
N GLU A 303 8.87 0.67 23.16
CA GLU A 303 9.25 0.29 24.51
C GLU A 303 10.32 -0.81 24.49
N ILE A 304 11.13 -0.85 25.55
CA ILE A 304 12.14 -1.90 25.75
C ILE A 304 11.57 -2.90 26.73
N ILE A 305 11.62 -4.17 26.35
CA ILE A 305 11.26 -5.30 27.20
C ILE A 305 12.53 -6.10 27.49
N ASN A 306 12.67 -6.56 28.74
CA ASN A 306 13.80 -7.37 29.20
C ASN A 306 13.65 -8.85 28.81
#